data_08be6ccb5b42a9a16aff61d0ec56541b
#
_entry.id   08be6ccb5b42a9a16aff61d0ec56541b
#
_cell.length_a   1.000
_cell.length_b   1.000
_cell.length_c   1.000
_cell.angle_alpha   90.00
_cell.angle_beta   90.00
_cell.angle_gamma   90.00
#
_symmetry.space_group_name_H-M   'P 1'
#
loop_
_entity.id
_entity.type
_entity.pdbx_description
1 polymer ?
#
loop_
_entity_poly.entity_id
_entity_poly.type
_entity_poly.pdbx_seq_one_letter_code
_entity_poly.pdbx_strand_id
1 'polypeptide(L)'
;MDDLYLTAKELSEHGKTELAWKLMERLLTENPRDVRALIMGSWLANKMCRFVEAYLYAKAATHLAPKDASAWTNLGHAASKVWLVEEAETYYHRALKLSKTQYDLTVLWVNLGALYIDTGRFDKALTYVKKVLEVEPNHKSALTNLGFCQLALRDWSGWKGYHGTIGSDWRKKVVYKGEPEWDGTPGKVVALYADQGLGDEISFASMIPDAAQICRKLILDCDGRLAGLFARSFPDVRVYGTRVRDEKWAKEDRDIEASLPLGQIGEFFRTTDESFPGTPYLIPCPVRVKQWKALFAEKRKPVIGIAWTGGVPKNNARNRRIGLKELLPVLQLDAHFVSLQYKDAQKEIDAIHVEHPDVDLVQYPWATLTDDYDDTAALIAACDYVLYIQTAVAHTAGGLGVPVTVLLPTATTWRYGLQHDTIPWYRSLKIIRQQKTGSWSAEIERARDQLADFIAVRSGTAEAPRERELRNGFHPVRANGVADHRAHAG
;
A
#
# COMPACT_ATOMS: atom_id res chain seq x y z
N MET A 1 29.33 -28.82 17.96
CA MET A 1 28.70 -28.11 16.84
C MET A 1 27.23 -28.40 16.68
N ASP A 2 26.82 -29.68 16.72
CA ASP A 2 25.39 -30.04 16.69
C ASP A 2 24.58 -29.42 17.83
N ASP A 3 25.10 -29.40 19.06
CA ASP A 3 24.44 -28.78 20.20
C ASP A 3 24.24 -27.27 20.03
N LEU A 4 25.20 -26.55 19.48
CA LEU A 4 25.06 -25.12 19.19
C LEU A 4 24.02 -24.85 18.10
N TYR A 5 23.95 -25.69 17.07
CA TYR A 5 22.93 -25.61 16.04
C TYR A 5 21.52 -25.85 16.60
N LEU A 6 21.37 -26.91 17.41
CA LEU A 6 20.08 -27.23 18.03
C LEU A 6 19.64 -26.14 19.02
N THR A 7 20.57 -25.62 19.83
CA THR A 7 20.28 -24.47 20.73
C THR A 7 19.88 -23.22 19.94
N ALA A 8 20.56 -22.89 18.82
CA ALA A 8 20.19 -21.77 17.99
C ALA A 8 18.80 -21.95 17.36
N LYS A 9 18.46 -23.15 16.93
CA LYS A 9 17.13 -23.51 16.41
C LYS A 9 16.05 -23.31 17.47
N GLU A 10 16.25 -23.83 18.67
CA GLU A 10 15.31 -23.68 19.78
C GLU A 10 15.11 -22.23 20.20
N LEU A 11 16.19 -21.44 20.31
CA LEU A 11 16.11 -20.00 20.58
C LEU A 11 15.28 -19.27 19.52
N SER A 12 15.46 -19.64 18.27
CA SER A 12 14.72 -19.08 17.15
C SER A 12 13.22 -19.40 17.18
N GLU A 13 12.87 -20.63 17.55
CA GLU A 13 11.48 -21.07 17.73
C GLU A 13 10.79 -20.32 18.88
N HIS A 14 11.55 -19.94 19.92
CA HIS A 14 11.09 -19.10 21.03
C HIS A 14 11.19 -17.57 20.76
N GLY A 15 11.40 -17.15 19.51
CA GLY A 15 11.45 -15.74 19.12
C GLY A 15 12.72 -14.98 19.54
N LYS A 16 13.72 -15.65 20.13
CA LYS A 16 14.99 -15.05 20.56
C LYS A 16 15.96 -14.94 19.38
N THR A 17 15.54 -14.25 18.32
CA THR A 17 16.23 -14.19 17.02
C THR A 17 17.67 -13.70 17.10
N GLU A 18 17.95 -12.65 17.89
CA GLU A 18 19.31 -12.11 18.03
C GLU A 18 20.27 -13.08 18.73
N LEU A 19 19.80 -13.83 19.73
CA LEU A 19 20.63 -14.82 20.39
C LEU A 19 20.91 -16.01 19.46
N ALA A 20 19.89 -16.47 18.73
CA ALA A 20 20.06 -17.49 17.70
C ALA A 20 21.07 -17.03 16.63
N TRP A 21 21.00 -15.79 16.21
CA TRP A 21 21.94 -15.20 15.25
C TRP A 21 23.39 -15.25 15.75
N LYS A 22 23.67 -14.82 16.99
CA LYS A 22 25.02 -14.86 17.56
C LYS A 22 25.61 -16.29 17.60
N LEU A 23 24.77 -17.29 17.91
CA LEU A 23 25.21 -18.68 17.85
C LEU A 23 25.51 -19.13 16.43
N MET A 24 24.71 -18.70 15.45
CA MET A 24 24.95 -18.98 14.03
C MET A 24 26.23 -18.32 13.53
N GLU A 25 26.51 -17.06 13.90
CA GLU A 25 27.77 -16.40 13.57
C GLU A 25 28.98 -17.18 14.11
N ARG A 26 28.87 -17.65 15.36
CA ARG A 26 29.94 -18.49 15.94
C ARG A 26 30.11 -19.80 15.17
N LEU A 27 29.03 -20.52 14.88
CA LEU A 27 29.07 -21.76 14.10
C LEU A 27 29.70 -21.57 12.73
N LEU A 28 29.35 -20.49 12.02
CA LEU A 28 29.89 -20.19 10.70
C LEU A 28 31.32 -19.69 10.75
N THR A 29 31.77 -19.12 11.90
CA THR A 29 33.19 -18.79 12.12
C THR A 29 34.00 -20.07 12.32
N GLU A 30 33.48 -21.05 13.06
CA GLU A 30 34.15 -22.34 13.31
C GLU A 30 34.09 -23.26 12.07
N ASN A 31 32.96 -23.26 11.34
CA ASN A 31 32.76 -24.04 10.11
C ASN A 31 31.98 -23.26 9.06
N PRO A 32 32.65 -22.48 8.20
CA PRO A 32 32.00 -21.68 7.16
C PRO A 32 31.25 -22.50 6.07
N ARG A 33 31.46 -23.82 6.05
CA ARG A 33 30.86 -24.74 5.06
C ARG A 33 29.70 -25.57 5.61
N ASP A 34 29.26 -25.32 6.83
CA ASP A 34 28.08 -25.99 7.38
C ASP A 34 26.81 -25.49 6.67
N VAL A 35 26.26 -26.33 5.80
CA VAL A 35 25.08 -26.01 4.98
C VAL A 35 23.86 -25.73 5.85
N ARG A 36 23.67 -26.45 6.95
CA ARG A 36 22.53 -26.26 7.88
C ARG A 36 22.63 -24.89 8.56
N ALA A 37 23.84 -24.53 8.99
CA ALA A 37 24.11 -23.23 9.59
C ALA A 37 23.91 -22.09 8.58
N LEU A 38 24.35 -22.25 7.33
CA LEU A 38 24.12 -21.26 6.26
C LEU A 38 22.64 -21.06 5.94
N ILE A 39 21.86 -22.15 5.85
CA ILE A 39 20.41 -22.09 5.61
C ILE A 39 19.71 -21.36 6.77
N MET A 40 20.02 -21.72 8.01
CA MET A 40 19.48 -21.10 9.20
C MET A 40 19.92 -19.64 9.34
N GLY A 41 21.19 -19.35 9.08
CA GLY A 41 21.71 -17.98 9.06
C GLY A 41 20.98 -17.10 8.05
N SER A 42 20.72 -17.63 6.84
CA SER A 42 19.92 -16.93 5.84
C SER A 42 18.51 -16.62 6.35
N TRP A 43 17.84 -17.57 6.98
CA TRP A 43 16.50 -17.38 7.52
C TRP A 43 16.46 -16.36 8.68
N LEU A 44 17.42 -16.44 9.62
CA LEU A 44 17.56 -15.47 10.71
C LEU A 44 17.85 -14.05 10.18
N ALA A 45 18.77 -13.93 9.22
CA ALA A 45 19.10 -12.66 8.58
C ALA A 45 17.86 -12.02 7.89
N ASN A 46 17.02 -12.83 7.22
CA ASN A 46 15.76 -12.36 6.66
C ASN A 46 14.82 -11.83 7.76
N LYS A 47 14.67 -12.53 8.88
CA LYS A 47 13.87 -12.06 10.04
C LYS A 47 14.38 -10.72 10.59
N MET A 48 15.69 -10.52 10.59
CA MET A 48 16.34 -9.30 11.06
C MET A 48 16.39 -8.19 9.99
N CYS A 49 15.75 -8.38 8.82
CA CYS A 49 15.80 -7.49 7.67
C CYS A 49 17.20 -7.25 7.09
N ARG A 50 18.14 -8.16 7.33
CA ARG A 50 19.52 -8.17 6.78
C ARG A 50 19.53 -8.91 5.45
N PHE A 51 18.77 -8.41 4.48
CA PHE A 51 18.41 -9.15 3.26
C PHE A 51 19.60 -9.50 2.36
N VAL A 52 20.61 -8.65 2.29
CA VAL A 52 21.84 -8.91 1.49
C VAL A 52 22.60 -10.08 2.09
N GLU A 53 22.78 -10.13 3.41
CA GLU A 53 23.44 -11.23 4.09
C GLU A 53 22.66 -12.53 3.95
N ALA A 54 21.33 -12.45 4.11
CA ALA A 54 20.45 -13.60 3.87
C ALA A 54 20.67 -14.21 2.48
N TYR A 55 20.77 -13.35 1.46
CA TYR A 55 21.03 -13.77 0.08
C TYR A 55 22.43 -14.42 -0.06
N LEU A 56 23.45 -13.84 0.54
CA LEU A 56 24.83 -14.37 0.46
C LEU A 56 24.93 -15.75 1.15
N TYR A 57 24.35 -15.92 2.33
CA TYR A 57 24.33 -17.22 3.04
C TYR A 57 23.56 -18.27 2.24
N ALA A 58 22.38 -17.95 1.74
CA ALA A 58 21.60 -18.88 0.92
C ALA A 58 22.34 -19.27 -0.37
N LYS A 59 23.02 -18.32 -1.01
CA LYS A 59 23.83 -18.57 -2.19
C LYS A 59 25.01 -19.51 -1.88
N ALA A 60 25.68 -19.32 -0.76
CA ALA A 60 26.73 -20.24 -0.30
C ALA A 60 26.19 -21.63 -0.04
N ALA A 61 25.02 -21.75 0.61
CA ALA A 61 24.37 -23.05 0.86
C ALA A 61 24.05 -23.80 -0.43
N THR A 62 23.51 -23.12 -1.47
CA THR A 62 23.21 -23.76 -2.77
C THR A 62 24.46 -24.18 -3.54
N HIS A 63 25.58 -23.45 -3.36
CA HIS A 63 26.85 -23.84 -3.95
C HIS A 63 27.41 -25.12 -3.33
N LEU A 64 27.31 -25.26 -1.99
CA LEU A 64 27.79 -26.41 -1.24
C LEU A 64 26.85 -27.63 -1.37
N ALA A 65 25.55 -27.40 -1.46
CA ALA A 65 24.51 -28.43 -1.54
C ALA A 65 23.53 -28.18 -2.69
N PRO A 66 23.96 -28.33 -3.97
CA PRO A 66 23.15 -27.97 -5.15
C PRO A 66 21.92 -28.87 -5.36
N LYS A 67 21.81 -29.97 -4.63
CA LYS A 67 20.64 -30.88 -4.65
C LYS A 67 19.72 -30.73 -3.44
N ASP A 68 20.00 -29.81 -2.55
CA ASP A 68 19.18 -29.52 -1.38
C ASP A 68 18.05 -28.54 -1.71
N ALA A 69 16.80 -28.99 -1.63
CA ALA A 69 15.61 -28.19 -1.92
C ALA A 69 15.49 -26.99 -0.94
N SER A 70 15.83 -27.18 0.33
CA SER A 70 15.75 -26.13 1.37
C SER A 70 16.71 -24.99 1.10
N ALA A 71 17.94 -25.29 0.61
CA ALA A 71 18.91 -24.27 0.22
C ALA A 71 18.37 -23.40 -0.93
N TRP A 72 17.78 -24.01 -1.95
CA TRP A 72 17.19 -23.26 -3.07
C TRP A 72 15.92 -22.49 -2.65
N THR A 73 15.12 -23.03 -1.71
CA THR A 73 13.94 -22.35 -1.16
C THR A 73 14.36 -21.06 -0.43
N ASN A 74 15.40 -21.17 0.42
CA ASN A 74 15.92 -20.00 1.14
C ASN A 74 16.57 -18.98 0.19
N LEU A 75 17.27 -19.45 -0.85
CA LEU A 75 17.84 -18.54 -1.86
C LEU A 75 16.73 -17.81 -2.64
N GLY A 76 15.65 -18.50 -3.02
CA GLY A 76 14.48 -17.89 -3.64
C GLY A 76 13.84 -16.84 -2.74
N HIS A 77 13.68 -17.15 -1.45
CA HIS A 77 13.13 -16.20 -0.48
C HIS A 77 14.03 -14.97 -0.29
N ALA A 78 15.33 -15.18 -0.08
CA ALA A 78 16.27 -14.08 0.07
C ALA A 78 16.38 -13.22 -1.20
N ALA A 79 16.38 -13.84 -2.38
CA ALA A 79 16.37 -13.16 -3.67
C ALA A 79 15.12 -12.27 -3.82
N SER A 80 13.94 -12.76 -3.41
CA SER A 80 12.70 -11.96 -3.43
C SER A 80 12.79 -10.72 -2.55
N LYS A 81 13.45 -10.81 -1.40
CA LYS A 81 13.62 -9.68 -0.47
C LYS A 81 14.62 -8.62 -0.97
N VAL A 82 15.57 -9.00 -1.80
CA VAL A 82 16.49 -8.06 -2.49
C VAL A 82 15.99 -7.68 -3.90
N TRP A 83 14.76 -8.06 -4.25
CA TRP A 83 14.08 -7.75 -5.52
C TRP A 83 14.75 -8.31 -6.78
N LEU A 84 15.44 -9.41 -6.67
CA LEU A 84 15.87 -10.25 -7.78
C LEU A 84 14.73 -11.21 -8.14
N VAL A 85 13.66 -10.65 -8.74
CA VAL A 85 12.36 -11.33 -8.90
C VAL A 85 12.45 -12.53 -9.84
N GLU A 86 13.10 -12.38 -10.99
CA GLU A 86 13.25 -13.42 -12.00
C GLU A 86 14.13 -14.56 -11.48
N GLU A 87 15.19 -14.19 -10.75
CA GLU A 87 16.05 -15.14 -10.07
C GLU A 87 15.31 -15.87 -8.96
N ALA A 88 14.52 -15.17 -8.15
CA ALA A 88 13.72 -15.78 -7.08
C ALA A 88 12.74 -16.80 -7.65
N GLU A 89 12.04 -16.47 -8.74
CA GLU A 89 11.14 -17.40 -9.45
C GLU A 89 11.91 -18.63 -9.95
N THR A 90 13.09 -18.42 -10.55
CA THR A 90 13.97 -19.49 -11.04
C THR A 90 14.43 -20.40 -9.90
N TYR A 91 14.83 -19.85 -8.76
CA TYR A 91 15.30 -20.60 -7.61
C TYR A 91 14.17 -21.41 -6.96
N TYR A 92 12.98 -20.84 -6.83
CA TYR A 92 11.82 -21.59 -6.35
C TYR A 92 11.44 -22.73 -7.28
N HIS A 93 11.47 -22.51 -8.61
CA HIS A 93 11.22 -23.60 -9.57
C HIS A 93 12.31 -24.69 -9.53
N ARG A 94 13.56 -24.32 -9.21
CA ARG A 94 14.61 -25.30 -8.96
C ARG A 94 14.33 -26.10 -7.68
N ALA A 95 13.93 -25.45 -6.62
CA ALA A 95 13.55 -26.10 -5.37
C ALA A 95 12.38 -27.07 -5.59
N LEU A 96 11.32 -26.66 -6.34
CA LEU A 96 10.19 -27.54 -6.68
C LEU A 96 10.61 -28.84 -7.36
N LYS A 97 11.60 -28.79 -8.27
CA LYS A 97 12.12 -29.99 -8.94
C LYS A 97 12.91 -30.92 -8.01
N LEU A 98 13.44 -30.38 -6.91
CA LEU A 98 14.24 -31.14 -5.94
C LEU A 98 13.41 -31.63 -4.73
N SER A 99 12.26 -31.01 -4.50
CA SER A 99 11.38 -31.33 -3.37
C SER A 99 10.75 -32.73 -3.53
N LYS A 100 10.75 -33.46 -2.42
CA LYS A 100 10.26 -34.86 -2.37
C LYS A 100 9.06 -35.04 -1.45
N THR A 101 8.81 -34.07 -0.56
CA THR A 101 7.75 -34.15 0.45
C THR A 101 6.62 -33.18 0.11
N GLN A 102 5.39 -33.54 0.53
CA GLN A 102 4.24 -32.64 0.41
C GLN A 102 4.46 -31.35 1.20
N TYR A 103 5.11 -31.44 2.36
CA TYR A 103 5.45 -30.28 3.18
C TYR A 103 6.31 -29.27 2.43
N ASP A 104 7.41 -29.71 1.77
CA ASP A 104 8.29 -28.83 1.00
C ASP A 104 7.53 -28.18 -0.17
N LEU A 105 6.65 -28.93 -0.83
CA LEU A 105 5.82 -28.42 -1.93
C LEU A 105 4.86 -27.34 -1.43
N THR A 106 4.20 -27.55 -0.29
CA THR A 106 3.30 -26.57 0.32
C THR A 106 4.04 -25.27 0.65
N VAL A 107 5.22 -25.36 1.29
CA VAL A 107 6.06 -24.19 1.60
C VAL A 107 6.43 -23.42 0.33
N LEU A 108 6.84 -24.12 -0.73
CA LEU A 108 7.21 -23.50 -2.00
C LEU A 108 6.02 -22.85 -2.70
N TRP A 109 4.85 -23.47 -2.70
CA TRP A 109 3.64 -22.87 -3.29
C TRP A 109 3.19 -21.63 -2.53
N VAL A 110 3.29 -21.62 -1.19
CA VAL A 110 3.04 -20.41 -0.38
C VAL A 110 3.99 -19.28 -0.75
N ASN A 111 5.29 -19.59 -0.86
CA ASN A 111 6.32 -18.59 -1.20
C ASN A 111 6.17 -18.06 -2.64
N LEU A 112 5.85 -18.92 -3.61
CA LEU A 112 5.56 -18.50 -4.98
C LEU A 112 4.28 -17.65 -5.03
N GLY A 113 3.24 -18.03 -4.29
CA GLY A 113 2.02 -17.24 -4.15
C GLY A 113 2.33 -15.84 -3.63
N ALA A 114 3.12 -15.73 -2.55
CA ALA A 114 3.54 -14.45 -2.00
C ALA A 114 4.41 -13.63 -2.97
N LEU A 115 5.38 -14.24 -3.67
CA LEU A 115 6.19 -13.58 -4.69
C LEU A 115 5.32 -12.98 -5.81
N TYR A 116 4.32 -13.72 -6.27
CA TYR A 116 3.43 -13.25 -7.32
C TYR A 116 2.48 -12.15 -6.84
N ILE A 117 2.02 -12.18 -5.58
CA ILE A 117 1.27 -11.08 -4.96
C ILE A 117 2.15 -9.83 -4.88
N ASP A 118 3.37 -9.95 -4.35
CA ASP A 118 4.31 -8.84 -4.18
C ASP A 118 4.70 -8.19 -5.53
N THR A 119 4.59 -8.93 -6.62
CA THR A 119 4.88 -8.47 -7.99
C THR A 119 3.63 -8.16 -8.82
N GLY A 120 2.44 -8.16 -8.22
CA GLY A 120 1.17 -7.82 -8.89
C GLY A 120 0.66 -8.89 -9.87
N ARG A 121 1.25 -10.08 -9.90
CA ARG A 121 0.87 -11.20 -10.78
C ARG A 121 -0.16 -12.12 -10.09
N PHE A 122 -1.32 -11.57 -9.76
CA PHE A 122 -2.32 -12.23 -8.91
C PHE A 122 -2.95 -13.48 -9.55
N ASP A 123 -3.04 -13.55 -10.87
CA ASP A 123 -3.46 -14.75 -11.63
C ASP A 123 -2.53 -15.94 -11.36
N LYS A 124 -1.21 -15.71 -11.43
CA LYS A 124 -0.21 -16.72 -11.09
C LYS A 124 -0.24 -17.05 -9.59
N ALA A 125 -0.43 -16.06 -8.73
CA ALA A 125 -0.55 -16.27 -7.30
C ALA A 125 -1.72 -17.23 -6.98
N LEU A 126 -2.90 -17.00 -7.56
CA LEU A 126 -4.08 -17.86 -7.39
C LEU A 126 -3.81 -19.31 -7.77
N THR A 127 -3.01 -19.59 -8.80
CA THR A 127 -2.65 -20.94 -9.20
C THR A 127 -1.96 -21.71 -8.07
N TYR A 128 -1.02 -21.05 -7.37
CA TYR A 128 -0.29 -21.69 -6.27
C TYR A 128 -1.09 -21.71 -4.97
N VAL A 129 -1.86 -20.67 -4.70
CA VAL A 129 -2.77 -20.62 -3.54
C VAL A 129 -3.77 -21.77 -3.58
N LYS A 130 -4.39 -22.03 -4.75
CA LYS A 130 -5.33 -23.15 -4.94
C LYS A 130 -4.67 -24.49 -4.65
N LYS A 131 -3.45 -24.74 -5.15
CA LYS A 131 -2.71 -25.98 -4.86
C LYS A 131 -2.49 -26.23 -3.36
N VAL A 132 -2.21 -25.16 -2.59
CA VAL A 132 -2.07 -25.28 -1.13
C VAL A 132 -3.41 -25.65 -0.51
N LEU A 133 -4.49 -24.94 -0.88
CA LEU A 133 -5.82 -25.14 -0.29
C LEU A 133 -6.49 -26.47 -0.71
N GLU A 134 -6.09 -27.06 -1.82
CA GLU A 134 -6.50 -28.43 -2.21
C GLU A 134 -5.94 -29.50 -1.25
N VAL A 135 -4.73 -29.27 -0.71
CA VAL A 135 -4.07 -30.20 0.23
C VAL A 135 -4.39 -29.85 1.69
N GLU A 136 -4.37 -28.57 2.00
CA GLU A 136 -4.57 -28.02 3.34
C GLU A 136 -5.62 -26.90 3.30
N PRO A 137 -6.94 -27.21 3.33
CA PRO A 137 -8.02 -26.22 3.17
C PRO A 137 -7.99 -25.08 4.20
N ASN A 138 -7.41 -25.31 5.39
CA ASN A 138 -7.30 -24.34 6.48
C ASN A 138 -5.90 -23.72 6.61
N HIS A 139 -5.05 -23.82 5.59
CA HIS A 139 -3.70 -23.26 5.64
C HIS A 139 -3.73 -21.72 5.72
N LYS A 140 -3.39 -21.17 6.88
CA LYS A 140 -3.54 -19.73 7.19
C LYS A 140 -2.90 -18.79 6.16
N SER A 141 -1.64 -19.04 5.80
CA SER A 141 -0.94 -18.19 4.82
C SER A 141 -1.55 -18.26 3.43
N ALA A 142 -2.08 -19.43 3.01
CA ALA A 142 -2.73 -19.57 1.73
C ALA A 142 -4.09 -18.86 1.71
N LEU A 143 -4.88 -18.94 2.77
CA LEU A 143 -6.14 -18.19 2.92
C LEU A 143 -5.88 -16.68 2.92
N THR A 144 -4.83 -16.22 3.58
CA THR A 144 -4.39 -14.82 3.52
C THR A 144 -4.03 -14.39 2.11
N ASN A 145 -3.22 -15.20 1.42
CA ASN A 145 -2.82 -14.93 0.03
C ASN A 145 -4.03 -14.93 -0.90
N LEU A 146 -5.00 -15.85 -0.69
CA LEU A 146 -6.27 -15.84 -1.41
C LEU A 146 -7.01 -14.51 -1.21
N GLY A 147 -7.12 -14.05 0.03
CA GLY A 147 -7.77 -12.79 0.34
C GLY A 147 -7.14 -11.60 -0.38
N PHE A 148 -5.81 -11.51 -0.43
CA PHE A 148 -5.13 -10.46 -1.20
C PHE A 148 -5.42 -10.55 -2.71
N CYS A 149 -5.42 -11.74 -3.27
CA CYS A 149 -5.76 -11.94 -4.68
C CYS A 149 -7.21 -11.53 -4.98
N GLN A 150 -8.14 -11.92 -4.12
CA GLN A 150 -9.55 -11.57 -4.25
C GLN A 150 -9.75 -10.06 -4.17
N LEU A 151 -9.22 -9.39 -3.14
CA LEU A 151 -9.31 -7.93 -2.99
C LEU A 151 -8.69 -7.18 -4.18
N ALA A 152 -7.57 -7.66 -4.73
CA ALA A 152 -6.96 -7.08 -5.92
C ALA A 152 -7.82 -7.23 -7.18
N LEU A 153 -8.64 -8.27 -7.25
CA LEU A 153 -9.61 -8.53 -8.32
C LEU A 153 -10.98 -7.89 -8.04
N ARG A 154 -11.13 -7.12 -6.97
CA ARG A 154 -12.39 -6.56 -6.46
C ARG A 154 -13.44 -7.61 -6.08
N ASP A 155 -13.00 -8.83 -5.78
CA ASP A 155 -13.79 -9.80 -5.04
C ASP A 155 -13.66 -9.50 -3.54
N TRP A 156 -14.64 -8.77 -3.02
CA TRP A 156 -14.61 -8.26 -1.66
C TRP A 156 -14.78 -9.34 -0.59
N SER A 157 -15.11 -10.58 -0.97
CA SER A 157 -15.04 -11.73 -0.05
C SER A 157 -13.63 -11.97 0.49
N GLY A 158 -12.62 -11.39 -0.17
CA GLY A 158 -11.22 -11.39 0.25
C GLY A 158 -10.94 -10.75 1.62
N TRP A 159 -11.86 -9.94 2.16
CA TRP A 159 -11.75 -9.40 3.52
C TRP A 159 -11.57 -10.50 4.58
N LYS A 160 -12.18 -11.68 4.39
CA LYS A 160 -12.02 -12.83 5.30
C LYS A 160 -10.56 -13.31 5.36
N GLY A 161 -9.90 -13.40 4.20
CA GLY A 161 -8.48 -13.76 4.14
C GLY A 161 -7.59 -12.64 4.72
N TYR A 162 -7.96 -11.38 4.47
CA TYR A 162 -7.28 -10.22 5.06
C TYR A 162 -7.39 -10.18 6.58
N HIS A 163 -8.51 -10.61 7.16
CA HIS A 163 -8.71 -10.80 8.59
C HIS A 163 -7.63 -11.72 9.18
N GLY A 164 -7.29 -12.81 8.50
CA GLY A 164 -6.27 -13.78 8.92
C GLY A 164 -4.88 -13.19 9.14
N THR A 165 -4.65 -11.94 8.73
CA THR A 165 -3.38 -11.22 8.99
C THR A 165 -3.31 -10.58 10.38
N ILE A 166 -4.41 -10.44 11.11
CA ILE A 166 -4.44 -9.86 12.45
C ILE A 166 -3.65 -10.77 13.41
N GLY A 167 -2.75 -10.17 14.17
CA GLY A 167 -1.83 -10.88 15.08
C GLY A 167 -0.54 -11.36 14.40
N SER A 168 -0.30 -11.00 13.13
CA SER A 168 0.98 -11.24 12.46
C SER A 168 2.02 -10.15 12.80
N ASP A 169 3.27 -10.35 12.36
CA ASP A 169 4.37 -9.40 12.60
C ASP A 169 4.11 -7.99 12.05
N TRP A 170 3.21 -7.86 11.07
CA TRP A 170 2.92 -6.58 10.43
C TRP A 170 1.51 -6.01 10.73
N ARG A 171 0.61 -6.81 11.33
CA ARG A 171 -0.70 -6.37 11.83
C ARG A 171 -0.92 -6.83 13.27
N LYS A 172 -0.68 -5.96 14.23
CA LYS A 172 -0.86 -6.30 15.65
C LYS A 172 -2.34 -6.47 15.99
N LYS A 173 -2.62 -7.46 16.83
CA LYS A 173 -3.89 -7.53 17.54
C LYS A 173 -3.78 -6.70 18.82
N VAL A 174 -4.76 -5.81 19.01
CA VAL A 174 -4.84 -4.97 20.21
C VAL A 174 -6.14 -5.27 20.94
N VAL A 175 -6.02 -5.41 22.26
CA VAL A 175 -7.14 -5.59 23.18
C VAL A 175 -6.88 -4.66 24.36
N TYR A 176 -7.79 -3.72 24.60
CA TYR A 176 -7.60 -2.67 25.61
C TYR A 176 -7.95 -3.15 27.03
N LYS A 177 -8.98 -3.99 27.17
CA LYS A 177 -9.54 -4.43 28.47
C LYS A 177 -9.96 -5.90 28.50
N GLY A 178 -9.58 -6.70 27.52
CA GLY A 178 -10.04 -8.09 27.40
C GLY A 178 -11.32 -8.24 26.57
N GLU A 179 -11.79 -7.17 25.91
CA GLU A 179 -12.93 -7.19 25.01
C GLU A 179 -12.70 -8.08 23.78
N PRO A 180 -13.77 -8.66 23.20
CA PRO A 180 -13.68 -9.42 21.95
C PRO A 180 -13.43 -8.52 20.74
N GLU A 181 -13.07 -9.13 19.63
CA GLU A 181 -13.10 -8.46 18.32
C GLU A 181 -14.54 -8.07 17.97
N TRP A 182 -14.69 -6.88 17.37
CA TRP A 182 -15.98 -6.43 16.90
C TRP A 182 -16.43 -7.25 15.69
N ASP A 183 -17.63 -7.77 15.76
CA ASP A 183 -18.25 -8.61 14.75
C ASP A 183 -19.24 -7.85 13.83
N GLY A 184 -19.23 -6.50 13.89
CA GLY A 184 -20.16 -5.65 13.15
C GLY A 184 -21.50 -5.46 13.83
N THR A 185 -21.75 -6.05 15.03
CA THR A 185 -23.03 -5.89 15.77
C THR A 185 -23.26 -4.43 16.12
N PRO A 186 -24.46 -3.86 15.76
CA PRO A 186 -24.82 -2.48 16.10
C PRO A 186 -24.99 -2.24 17.61
N GLY A 187 -24.97 -0.96 18.00
CA GLY A 187 -25.28 -0.51 19.36
C GLY A 187 -24.17 -0.69 20.38
N LYS A 188 -23.01 -1.20 19.99
CA LYS A 188 -21.84 -1.37 20.88
C LYS A 188 -20.99 -0.12 21.00
N VAL A 189 -20.19 -0.05 22.07
CA VAL A 189 -19.05 0.87 22.19
C VAL A 189 -17.83 0.19 21.60
N VAL A 190 -17.34 0.70 20.49
CA VAL A 190 -16.27 0.07 19.69
C VAL A 190 -15.02 0.94 19.67
N ALA A 191 -13.86 0.33 19.92
CA ALA A 191 -12.56 0.93 19.71
C ALA A 191 -11.92 0.43 18.41
N LEU A 192 -11.77 1.30 17.43
CA LEU A 192 -10.99 1.04 16.22
C LEU A 192 -9.55 1.50 16.43
N TYR A 193 -8.59 0.73 15.97
CA TYR A 193 -7.17 1.07 16.10
C TYR A 193 -6.42 0.98 14.79
N ALA A 194 -5.43 1.86 14.64
CA ALA A 194 -4.53 1.88 13.50
C ALA A 194 -3.40 0.85 13.68
N ASP A 195 -3.27 -0.05 12.74
CA ASP A 195 -2.31 -1.15 12.77
C ASP A 195 -1.33 -1.17 11.58
N GLN A 196 -1.48 -0.24 10.62
CA GLN A 196 -0.74 -0.21 9.36
C GLN A 196 -0.10 1.17 9.10
N GLY A 197 0.32 1.45 7.87
CA GLY A 197 0.93 2.73 7.50
C GLY A 197 -0.05 3.89 7.44
N LEU A 198 0.47 5.13 7.46
CA LEU A 198 -0.32 6.35 7.43
C LEU A 198 -1.32 6.39 6.25
N GLY A 199 -0.89 5.95 5.05
CA GLY A 199 -1.77 5.88 3.88
C GLY A 199 -2.88 4.86 4.02
N ASP A 200 -2.64 3.77 4.75
CA ASP A 200 -3.65 2.76 5.07
C ASP A 200 -4.69 3.34 6.01
N GLU A 201 -4.27 4.02 7.09
CA GLU A 201 -5.18 4.70 8.02
C GLU A 201 -6.06 5.71 7.29
N ILE A 202 -5.48 6.55 6.43
CA ILE A 202 -6.23 7.53 5.65
C ILE A 202 -7.26 6.84 4.76
N SER A 203 -6.86 5.82 3.99
CA SER A 203 -7.80 5.15 3.06
C SER A 203 -8.95 4.45 3.80
N PHE A 204 -8.64 3.77 4.90
CA PHE A 204 -9.63 3.06 5.70
C PHE A 204 -10.54 4.00 6.50
N ALA A 205 -10.09 5.21 6.82
CA ALA A 205 -10.91 6.23 7.47
C ALA A 205 -12.18 6.59 6.68
N SER A 206 -12.22 6.32 5.37
CA SER A 206 -13.43 6.44 4.54
C SER A 206 -14.62 5.60 5.03
N MET A 207 -14.38 4.62 5.91
CA MET A 207 -15.40 3.73 6.46
C MET A 207 -15.84 4.12 7.89
N ILE A 208 -15.18 5.10 8.50
CA ILE A 208 -15.53 5.58 9.83
C ILE A 208 -16.96 6.10 9.93
N PRO A 209 -17.48 6.88 8.94
CA PRO A 209 -18.88 7.32 8.98
C PRO A 209 -19.89 6.18 9.04
N ASP A 210 -19.63 5.07 8.31
CA ASP A 210 -20.53 3.89 8.32
C ASP A 210 -20.51 3.22 9.70
N ALA A 211 -19.33 3.04 10.30
CA ALA A 211 -19.21 2.48 11.65
C ALA A 211 -19.86 3.39 12.72
N ALA A 212 -19.68 4.71 12.61
CA ALA A 212 -20.25 5.67 13.55
C ALA A 212 -21.79 5.65 13.56
N GLN A 213 -22.42 5.37 12.40
CA GLN A 213 -23.88 5.30 12.31
C GLN A 213 -24.49 4.13 13.08
N ILE A 214 -23.77 3.01 13.23
CA ILE A 214 -24.30 1.82 13.87
C ILE A 214 -23.77 1.59 15.28
N CYS A 215 -22.65 2.18 15.65
CA CYS A 215 -22.10 2.10 17.00
C CYS A 215 -22.85 3.06 17.95
N ARG A 216 -23.04 2.64 19.21
CA ARG A 216 -23.50 3.55 20.27
C ARG A 216 -22.47 4.63 20.57
N LYS A 217 -21.19 4.28 20.50
CA LYS A 217 -20.04 5.16 20.63
C LYS A 217 -18.90 4.57 19.83
N LEU A 218 -18.25 5.38 19.02
CA LEU A 218 -17.07 4.98 18.27
C LEU A 218 -15.84 5.73 18.79
N ILE A 219 -14.78 4.98 19.05
CA ILE A 219 -13.49 5.47 19.47
C ILE A 219 -12.48 5.10 18.37
N LEU A 220 -11.60 6.03 18.03
CA LEU A 220 -10.53 5.81 17.06
C LEU A 220 -9.17 6.10 17.71
N ASP A 221 -8.29 5.11 17.77
CA ASP A 221 -6.89 5.28 18.14
C ASP A 221 -6.02 5.24 16.88
N CYS A 222 -5.61 6.41 16.40
CA CYS A 222 -4.89 6.62 15.15
C CYS A 222 -3.42 7.05 15.37
N ASP A 223 -2.70 7.26 14.28
CA ASP A 223 -1.39 7.93 14.33
C ASP A 223 -1.56 9.37 14.83
N GLY A 224 -0.72 9.80 15.77
CA GLY A 224 -0.80 11.12 16.39
C GLY A 224 -0.81 12.27 15.39
N ARG A 225 -0.11 12.11 14.27
CA ARG A 225 -0.07 13.09 13.17
C ARG A 225 -1.43 13.31 12.51
N LEU A 226 -2.31 12.28 12.52
CA LEU A 226 -3.64 12.34 11.92
C LEU A 226 -4.74 12.78 12.88
N ALA A 227 -4.46 12.82 14.19
CA ALA A 227 -5.48 13.00 15.21
C ALA A 227 -6.28 14.30 15.01
N GLY A 228 -5.62 15.44 14.74
CA GLY A 228 -6.28 16.72 14.50
C GLY A 228 -7.16 16.72 13.25
N LEU A 229 -6.68 16.13 12.15
CA LEU A 229 -7.42 16.00 10.91
C LEU A 229 -8.65 15.09 11.09
N PHE A 230 -8.49 13.94 11.75
CA PHE A 230 -9.59 12.98 11.94
C PHE A 230 -10.63 13.48 12.95
N ALA A 231 -10.21 14.13 14.04
CA ALA A 231 -11.15 14.72 14.99
C ALA A 231 -12.06 15.77 14.34
N ARG A 232 -11.54 16.53 13.39
CA ARG A 232 -12.33 17.50 12.63
C ARG A 232 -13.20 16.84 11.56
N SER A 233 -12.68 15.80 10.92
CA SER A 233 -13.39 15.07 9.85
C SER A 233 -14.54 14.22 10.40
N PHE A 234 -14.44 13.74 11.64
CA PHE A 234 -15.38 12.82 12.28
C PHE A 234 -15.77 13.34 13.67
N PRO A 235 -16.59 14.42 13.77
CA PRO A 235 -16.88 15.11 15.04
C PRO A 235 -17.62 14.23 16.05
N ASP A 236 -18.33 13.21 15.59
CA ASP A 236 -19.09 12.27 16.44
C ASP A 236 -18.21 11.08 16.93
N VAL A 237 -16.95 11.03 16.55
CA VAL A 237 -15.99 9.98 16.90
C VAL A 237 -14.99 10.52 17.92
N ARG A 238 -14.75 9.75 18.99
CA ARG A 238 -13.73 10.10 19.96
C ARG A 238 -12.35 9.69 19.45
N VAL A 239 -11.50 10.65 19.08
CA VAL A 239 -10.21 10.37 18.45
C VAL A 239 -9.08 10.51 19.47
N TYR A 240 -8.22 9.49 19.50
CA TYR A 240 -6.95 9.47 20.22
C TYR A 240 -5.81 9.28 19.24
N GLY A 241 -4.70 9.98 19.46
CA GLY A 241 -3.51 9.93 18.61
C GLY A 241 -2.37 9.11 19.21
N THR A 242 -2.67 7.96 19.82
CA THR A 242 -1.64 7.19 20.54
C THR A 242 -1.09 6.01 19.73
N ARG A 243 -1.82 5.58 18.73
CA ARG A 243 -1.49 4.43 17.87
C ARG A 243 -1.03 3.24 18.70
N VAL A 244 -1.83 2.92 19.74
CA VAL A 244 -1.58 1.80 20.66
C VAL A 244 -0.26 1.89 21.44
N ARG A 245 0.35 3.06 21.49
CA ARG A 245 1.59 3.26 22.27
C ARG A 245 1.33 3.70 23.72
N ASP A 246 0.19 4.35 23.97
CA ASP A 246 -0.25 4.77 25.29
C ASP A 246 -1.75 4.46 25.45
N GLU A 247 -2.04 3.48 26.32
CA GLU A 247 -3.40 3.01 26.56
C GLU A 247 -4.04 3.69 27.79
N LYS A 248 -3.47 4.79 28.31
CA LYS A 248 -4.02 5.48 29.49
C LYS A 248 -5.45 5.95 29.26
N TRP A 249 -5.75 6.41 28.05
CA TRP A 249 -7.10 6.84 27.67
C TRP A 249 -8.13 5.70 27.80
N ALA A 250 -7.74 4.44 27.56
CA ALA A 250 -8.63 3.30 27.67
C ALA A 250 -9.06 3.02 29.13
N LYS A 251 -8.30 3.53 30.14
CA LYS A 251 -8.70 3.47 31.54
C LYS A 251 -9.82 4.46 31.87
N GLU A 252 -9.90 5.56 31.12
CA GLU A 252 -10.97 6.57 31.23
C GLU A 252 -12.22 6.13 30.49
N ASP A 253 -12.08 5.56 29.29
CA ASP A 253 -13.16 4.97 28.49
C ASP A 253 -13.43 3.52 28.91
N ARG A 254 -14.08 3.38 30.08
CA ARG A 254 -14.30 2.06 30.72
C ARG A 254 -15.37 1.20 30.04
N ASP A 255 -16.10 1.74 29.11
CA ASP A 255 -17.27 1.13 28.47
C ASP A 255 -16.98 0.48 27.10
N ILE A 256 -15.70 0.29 26.72
CA ILE A 256 -15.34 -0.43 25.48
C ILE A 256 -15.85 -1.87 25.56
N GLU A 257 -16.66 -2.25 24.57
CA GLU A 257 -17.30 -3.57 24.48
C GLU A 257 -16.71 -4.44 23.38
N ALA A 258 -16.02 -3.85 22.39
CA ALA A 258 -15.33 -4.56 21.33
C ALA A 258 -14.22 -3.69 20.73
N SER A 259 -13.22 -4.31 20.11
CA SER A 259 -12.15 -3.62 19.39
C SER A 259 -11.85 -4.30 18.05
N LEU A 260 -11.36 -3.52 17.06
CA LEU A 260 -11.00 -4.05 15.74
C LEU A 260 -9.97 -3.15 15.06
N PRO A 261 -9.03 -3.69 14.25
CA PRO A 261 -8.20 -2.85 13.39
C PRO A 261 -9.06 -2.04 12.41
N LEU A 262 -8.76 -0.74 12.24
CA LEU A 262 -9.49 0.15 11.36
C LEU A 262 -9.67 -0.43 9.95
N GLY A 263 -8.61 -1.06 9.39
CA GLY A 263 -8.69 -1.66 8.06
C GLY A 263 -9.62 -2.86 7.93
N GLN A 264 -10.02 -3.48 9.05
CA GLN A 264 -10.84 -4.68 9.00
C GLN A 264 -12.34 -4.38 8.88
N ILE A 265 -12.79 -3.17 9.21
CA ILE A 265 -14.22 -2.82 9.09
C ILE A 265 -14.72 -2.87 7.64
N GLY A 266 -13.79 -2.95 6.65
CA GLY A 266 -14.15 -3.21 5.25
C GLY A 266 -14.94 -4.50 5.05
N GLU A 267 -14.75 -5.50 5.89
CA GLU A 267 -15.52 -6.75 5.87
C GLU A 267 -17.02 -6.53 6.06
N PHE A 268 -17.41 -5.47 6.78
CA PHE A 268 -18.81 -5.13 7.06
C PHE A 268 -19.38 -4.11 6.09
N PHE A 269 -18.55 -3.15 5.64
CA PHE A 269 -19.03 -1.97 4.92
C PHE A 269 -18.61 -1.89 3.45
N ARG A 270 -17.69 -2.74 2.98
CA ARG A 270 -17.16 -2.70 1.61
C ARG A 270 -17.23 -4.08 0.98
N THR A 271 -18.47 -4.53 0.78
CA THR A 271 -18.77 -5.88 0.27
C THR A 271 -19.06 -5.93 -1.22
N THR A 272 -19.27 -4.78 -1.86
CA THR A 272 -19.44 -4.62 -3.32
C THR A 272 -18.77 -3.31 -3.77
N ASP A 273 -18.57 -3.11 -5.07
CA ASP A 273 -18.03 -1.85 -5.63
C ASP A 273 -18.95 -0.65 -5.31
N GLU A 274 -20.28 -0.86 -5.33
CA GLU A 274 -21.28 0.16 -5.05
C GLU A 274 -21.30 0.59 -3.58
N SER A 275 -20.80 -0.25 -2.68
CA SER A 275 -20.67 0.07 -1.26
C SER A 275 -19.61 1.12 -0.93
N PHE A 276 -18.80 1.50 -1.91
CA PHE A 276 -17.82 2.58 -1.78
C PHE A 276 -18.45 3.91 -2.22
N PRO A 277 -18.66 4.90 -1.33
CA PRO A 277 -19.22 6.19 -1.71
C PRO A 277 -18.33 6.94 -2.71
N GLY A 278 -17.00 6.77 -2.59
CA GLY A 278 -16.01 7.45 -3.41
C GLY A 278 -15.98 8.98 -3.23
N THR A 279 -16.71 9.49 -2.25
CA THR A 279 -16.84 10.93 -1.93
C THR A 279 -15.78 11.38 -0.94
N PRO A 280 -15.44 12.69 -0.92
CA PRO A 280 -14.55 13.27 0.09
C PRO A 280 -15.10 13.04 1.51
N TYR A 281 -14.18 12.76 2.45
CA TYR A 281 -14.50 12.54 3.85
C TYR A 281 -13.51 13.22 4.82
N LEU A 282 -12.43 13.79 4.30
CA LEU A 282 -11.46 14.54 5.09
C LEU A 282 -11.78 16.03 5.07
N ILE A 283 -11.70 16.67 6.24
CA ILE A 283 -11.90 18.10 6.43
C ILE A 283 -10.60 18.70 6.97
N PRO A 284 -9.78 19.37 6.13
CA PRO A 284 -8.53 19.99 6.56
C PRO A 284 -8.82 21.27 7.35
N CYS A 285 -7.82 21.81 8.05
CA CYS A 285 -7.97 23.08 8.78
C CYS A 285 -8.33 24.22 7.81
N PRO A 286 -9.53 24.83 7.92
CA PRO A 286 -9.99 25.82 6.95
C PRO A 286 -9.14 27.12 7.00
N VAL A 287 -8.56 27.45 8.15
CA VAL A 287 -7.67 28.60 8.29
C VAL A 287 -6.39 28.38 7.49
N ARG A 288 -5.75 27.20 7.65
CA ARG A 288 -4.53 26.85 6.91
C ARG A 288 -4.79 26.79 5.39
N VAL A 289 -5.91 26.21 4.98
CA VAL A 289 -6.30 26.17 3.57
C VAL A 289 -6.47 27.56 2.99
N LYS A 290 -7.12 28.48 3.73
CA LYS A 290 -7.29 29.88 3.31
C LYS A 290 -5.94 30.58 3.17
N GLN A 291 -5.00 30.36 4.06
CA GLN A 291 -3.64 30.90 3.99
C GLN A 291 -2.90 30.43 2.74
N TRP A 292 -2.92 29.12 2.47
CA TRP A 292 -2.30 28.55 1.27
C TRP A 292 -2.94 29.11 -0.01
N LYS A 293 -4.27 29.17 -0.08
CA LYS A 293 -4.97 29.73 -1.25
C LYS A 293 -4.64 31.20 -1.48
N ALA A 294 -4.47 31.98 -0.42
CA ALA A 294 -4.05 33.37 -0.54
C ALA A 294 -2.63 33.50 -1.10
N LEU A 295 -1.68 32.67 -0.62
CA LEU A 295 -0.32 32.61 -1.15
C LEU A 295 -0.31 32.21 -2.64
N PHE A 296 -1.07 31.22 -3.02
CA PHE A 296 -1.11 30.69 -4.38
C PHE A 296 -1.84 31.61 -5.36
N ALA A 297 -2.79 32.42 -4.90
CA ALA A 297 -3.47 33.40 -5.72
C ALA A 297 -2.52 34.42 -6.37
N GLU A 298 -1.39 34.73 -5.69
CA GLU A 298 -0.35 35.62 -6.21
C GLU A 298 0.37 35.02 -7.44
N LYS A 299 0.40 33.71 -7.58
CA LYS A 299 1.08 33.02 -8.69
C LYS A 299 0.37 33.15 -10.03
N ARG A 300 -0.95 33.36 -10.01
CA ARG A 300 -1.80 33.48 -11.22
C ARG A 300 -1.67 32.29 -12.19
N LYS A 301 -1.27 31.12 -11.68
CA LYS A 301 -1.09 29.86 -12.40
C LYS A 301 -1.79 28.74 -11.64
N PRO A 302 -2.21 27.66 -12.33
CA PRO A 302 -2.68 26.46 -11.65
C PRO A 302 -1.61 25.90 -10.72
N VAL A 303 -2.02 25.46 -9.54
CA VAL A 303 -1.13 24.91 -8.52
C VAL A 303 -1.19 23.39 -8.55
N ILE A 304 -0.07 22.76 -8.88
CA ILE A 304 0.05 21.31 -9.04
C ILE A 304 0.94 20.75 -7.94
N GLY A 305 0.34 19.94 -7.06
CA GLY A 305 1.10 19.17 -6.06
C GLY A 305 1.78 17.98 -6.69
N ILE A 306 3.09 17.79 -6.46
CA ILE A 306 3.83 16.65 -7.01
C ILE A 306 4.68 15.96 -5.96
N ALA A 307 4.86 14.62 -6.10
CA ALA A 307 6.00 13.94 -5.51
C ALA A 307 6.37 12.69 -6.32
N TRP A 308 7.64 12.34 -6.23
CA TRP A 308 8.32 11.42 -7.13
C TRP A 308 8.98 10.25 -6.38
N THR A 309 9.00 10.26 -5.05
CA THR A 309 9.50 9.14 -4.25
C THR A 309 8.52 8.78 -3.13
N GLY A 310 8.47 7.50 -2.79
CA GLY A 310 7.61 7.04 -1.70
C GLY A 310 8.05 5.71 -1.12
N GLY A 311 7.47 5.38 0.03
CA GLY A 311 7.72 4.14 0.75
C GLY A 311 9.00 4.16 1.57
N VAL A 312 9.19 3.06 2.31
CA VAL A 312 10.39 2.77 3.11
C VAL A 312 11.08 1.52 2.55
N PRO A 313 12.36 1.26 2.85
CA PRO A 313 13.09 0.10 2.32
C PRO A 313 12.37 -1.23 2.46
N LYS A 314 11.60 -1.43 3.54
CA LYS A 314 10.84 -2.65 3.81
C LYS A 314 9.65 -2.88 2.86
N ASN A 315 9.12 -1.84 2.22
CA ASN A 315 7.92 -1.91 1.39
C ASN A 315 8.14 -1.54 -0.08
N ASN A 316 9.27 -1.98 -0.65
CA ASN A 316 9.59 -1.82 -2.06
C ASN A 316 9.73 -0.35 -2.53
N ALA A 317 10.41 0.46 -1.73
CA ALA A 317 10.67 1.87 -2.06
C ALA A 317 11.34 2.06 -3.44
N ARG A 318 12.13 1.09 -3.91
CA ARG A 318 12.82 1.18 -5.22
C ARG A 318 11.84 1.27 -6.39
N ASN A 319 10.73 0.52 -6.35
CA ASN A 319 9.73 0.53 -7.41
C ASN A 319 8.77 1.72 -7.30
N ARG A 320 8.84 2.49 -6.21
CA ARG A 320 8.05 3.69 -5.94
C ARG A 320 8.92 4.95 -6.03
N ARG A 321 9.82 4.99 -6.99
CA ARG A 321 10.71 6.13 -7.22
C ARG A 321 10.74 6.45 -8.71
N ILE A 322 10.58 7.73 -8.99
CA ILE A 322 10.84 8.37 -10.29
C ILE A 322 11.95 9.38 -10.02
N GLY A 323 12.91 9.53 -10.90
CA GLY A 323 13.90 10.59 -10.78
C GLY A 323 13.23 11.95 -11.04
N LEU A 324 13.55 12.98 -10.25
CA LEU A 324 12.94 14.30 -10.48
C LEU A 324 13.21 14.82 -11.89
N LYS A 325 14.39 14.54 -12.45
CA LYS A 325 14.75 14.87 -13.85
C LYS A 325 13.85 14.16 -14.87
N GLU A 326 13.37 12.97 -14.58
CA GLU A 326 12.44 12.26 -15.47
C GLU A 326 11.09 12.99 -15.59
N LEU A 327 10.69 13.76 -14.55
CA LEU A 327 9.47 14.55 -14.55
C LEU A 327 9.57 15.89 -15.29
N LEU A 328 10.72 16.24 -15.89
CA LEU A 328 10.89 17.49 -16.64
C LEU A 328 9.80 17.76 -17.67
N PRO A 329 9.31 16.78 -18.46
CA PRO A 329 8.20 17.03 -19.40
C PRO A 329 6.94 17.56 -18.72
N VAL A 330 6.70 17.18 -17.46
CA VAL A 330 5.60 17.69 -16.62
C VAL A 330 5.94 19.06 -16.05
N LEU A 331 7.15 19.22 -15.50
CA LEU A 331 7.58 20.43 -14.79
C LEU A 331 7.74 21.65 -15.71
N GLN A 332 7.82 21.45 -17.03
CA GLN A 332 7.88 22.50 -18.04
C GLN A 332 6.49 23.03 -18.44
N LEU A 333 5.39 22.47 -17.92
CA LEU A 333 4.05 23.02 -18.11
C LEU A 333 3.90 24.36 -17.38
N ASP A 334 3.03 25.23 -17.90
CA ASP A 334 2.75 26.54 -17.29
C ASP A 334 1.88 26.42 -16.03
N ALA A 335 2.52 26.01 -14.93
CA ALA A 335 1.90 25.81 -13.63
C ALA A 335 2.88 26.15 -12.50
N HIS A 336 2.37 26.38 -11.30
CA HIS A 336 3.16 26.44 -10.06
C HIS A 336 3.20 25.06 -9.42
N PHE A 337 4.36 24.43 -9.41
CA PHE A 337 4.55 23.10 -8.85
C PHE A 337 4.95 23.18 -7.37
N VAL A 338 4.27 22.39 -6.55
CA VAL A 338 4.50 22.28 -5.12
C VAL A 338 4.95 20.88 -4.76
N SER A 339 6.15 20.76 -4.20
CA SER A 339 6.65 19.48 -3.72
C SER A 339 5.86 19.03 -2.49
N LEU A 340 5.25 17.87 -2.59
CA LEU A 340 4.55 17.18 -1.50
C LEU A 340 5.42 16.04 -0.91
N GLN A 341 6.74 16.09 -1.14
CA GLN A 341 7.68 15.11 -0.58
C GLN A 341 7.74 15.24 0.95
N TYR A 342 7.63 14.11 1.64
CA TYR A 342 7.75 14.01 3.10
C TYR A 342 9.21 13.96 3.59
N LYS A 343 10.16 14.19 2.70
CA LYS A 343 11.59 14.33 2.94
C LYS A 343 12.09 15.61 2.32
N ASP A 344 13.18 16.14 2.85
CA ASP A 344 13.87 17.26 2.23
C ASP A 344 14.31 16.90 0.82
N ALA A 345 13.80 17.63 -0.15
CA ALA A 345 14.08 17.49 -1.57
C ALA A 345 14.82 18.71 -2.15
N GLN A 346 15.21 19.68 -1.31
CA GLN A 346 15.75 20.94 -1.77
C GLN A 346 16.97 20.77 -2.71
N LYS A 347 17.87 19.84 -2.40
CA LYS A 347 19.03 19.55 -3.27
C LYS A 347 18.65 19.06 -4.67
N GLU A 348 17.58 18.24 -4.79
CA GLU A 348 17.08 17.77 -6.08
C GLU A 348 16.42 18.93 -6.84
N ILE A 349 15.69 19.79 -6.15
CA ILE A 349 15.02 20.97 -6.70
C ILE A 349 16.06 21.99 -7.19
N ASP A 350 17.08 22.31 -6.38
CA ASP A 350 18.16 23.23 -6.74
C ASP A 350 18.89 22.75 -8.01
N ALA A 351 19.12 21.44 -8.13
CA ALA A 351 19.75 20.86 -9.32
C ALA A 351 18.89 21.04 -10.58
N ILE A 352 17.55 20.97 -10.45
CA ILE A 352 16.64 21.29 -11.57
C ILE A 352 16.72 22.77 -11.91
N HIS A 353 16.68 23.67 -10.94
CA HIS A 353 16.72 25.13 -11.20
C HIS A 353 18.04 25.58 -11.84
N VAL A 354 19.15 24.93 -11.57
CA VAL A 354 20.43 25.23 -12.23
C VAL A 354 20.38 24.89 -13.73
N GLU A 355 19.77 23.76 -14.10
CA GLU A 355 19.69 23.30 -15.49
C GLU A 355 18.47 23.90 -16.22
N HIS A 356 17.38 24.18 -15.51
CA HIS A 356 16.09 24.62 -16.01
C HIS A 356 15.52 25.74 -15.12
N PRO A 357 16.05 26.98 -15.21
CA PRO A 357 15.66 28.10 -14.34
C PRO A 357 14.19 28.55 -14.49
N ASP A 358 13.54 28.19 -15.59
CA ASP A 358 12.13 28.53 -15.86
C ASP A 358 11.13 27.57 -15.15
N VAL A 359 11.61 26.47 -14.56
CA VAL A 359 10.76 25.54 -13.81
C VAL A 359 10.34 26.17 -12.48
N ASP A 360 9.02 26.35 -12.28
CA ASP A 360 8.45 26.90 -11.05
C ASP A 360 8.09 25.76 -10.08
N LEU A 361 9.09 25.20 -9.40
CA LEU A 361 8.93 24.12 -8.41
C LEU A 361 9.48 24.56 -7.03
N VAL A 362 8.63 24.45 -6.00
CA VAL A 362 8.98 24.86 -4.63
C VAL A 362 8.61 23.77 -3.64
N GLN A 363 9.43 23.59 -2.59
CA GLN A 363 9.06 22.83 -1.39
C GLN A 363 8.78 23.79 -0.24
N TYR A 364 7.73 23.51 0.54
CA TYR A 364 7.42 24.22 1.79
C TYR A 364 7.66 23.25 2.98
N PRO A 365 8.87 23.23 3.57
CA PRO A 365 9.26 22.22 4.55
C PRO A 365 8.32 22.18 5.77
N TRP A 366 7.83 23.32 6.23
CA TRP A 366 6.92 23.42 7.37
C TRP A 366 5.54 22.79 7.13
N ALA A 367 5.19 22.48 5.89
CA ALA A 367 3.94 21.81 5.55
C ALA A 367 4.12 20.30 5.24
N THR A 368 5.33 19.85 4.89
CA THR A 368 5.57 18.47 4.48
C THR A 368 6.54 17.69 5.37
N LEU A 369 7.41 18.41 6.11
CA LEU A 369 8.38 17.85 7.06
C LEU A 369 7.93 18.10 8.51
N THR A 370 6.65 17.90 8.79
CA THR A 370 5.98 18.20 10.05
C THR A 370 5.42 16.95 10.72
N ASP A 371 5.29 16.99 12.03
CA ASP A 371 4.59 15.97 12.82
C ASP A 371 3.07 16.22 12.89
N ASP A 372 2.58 17.35 12.35
CA ASP A 372 1.15 17.63 12.20
C ASP A 372 0.73 17.46 10.73
N TYR A 373 0.16 16.31 10.40
CA TYR A 373 -0.24 15.99 9.02
C TYR A 373 -1.36 16.89 8.49
N ASP A 374 -2.05 17.65 9.36
CA ASP A 374 -3.06 18.61 8.94
C ASP A 374 -2.45 19.78 8.14
N ASP A 375 -1.16 20.11 8.35
CA ASP A 375 -0.45 21.07 7.50
C ASP A 375 -0.32 20.54 6.06
N THR A 376 0.08 19.28 5.91
CA THR A 376 0.15 18.61 4.60
C THR A 376 -1.23 18.50 3.96
N ALA A 377 -2.26 18.14 4.72
CA ALA A 377 -3.63 18.04 4.21
C ALA A 377 -4.17 19.40 3.74
N ALA A 378 -3.87 20.48 4.47
CA ALA A 378 -4.26 21.84 4.09
C ALA A 378 -3.54 22.33 2.82
N LEU A 379 -2.24 22.00 2.68
CA LEU A 379 -1.47 22.29 1.48
C LEU A 379 -2.05 21.54 0.27
N ILE A 380 -2.34 20.24 0.39
CA ILE A 380 -2.96 19.44 -0.67
C ILE A 380 -4.33 19.99 -1.05
N ALA A 381 -5.15 20.40 -0.08
CA ALA A 381 -6.48 20.97 -0.31
C ALA A 381 -6.44 22.35 -1.01
N ALA A 382 -5.29 23.00 -1.01
CA ALA A 382 -5.08 24.25 -1.72
C ALA A 382 -4.53 24.06 -3.16
N CYS A 383 -4.07 22.85 -3.49
CA CYS A 383 -3.68 22.50 -4.87
C CYS A 383 -4.91 22.34 -5.77
N ASP A 384 -4.79 22.68 -7.04
CA ASP A 384 -5.81 22.46 -8.06
C ASP A 384 -5.78 21.01 -8.58
N TYR A 385 -4.61 20.38 -8.55
CA TYR A 385 -4.36 19.01 -9.00
C TYR A 385 -3.19 18.39 -8.25
N VAL A 386 -3.16 17.07 -8.18
CA VAL A 386 -2.03 16.32 -7.62
C VAL A 386 -1.56 15.25 -8.62
N LEU A 387 -0.28 15.25 -8.96
CA LEU A 387 0.38 14.15 -9.67
C LEU A 387 1.32 13.44 -8.72
N TYR A 388 1.09 12.16 -8.47
CA TYR A 388 1.79 11.48 -7.41
C TYR A 388 2.12 10.03 -7.75
N ILE A 389 3.07 9.45 -6.99
CA ILE A 389 3.32 8.02 -6.96
C ILE A 389 2.56 7.38 -5.79
N GLN A 390 2.40 6.09 -5.77
CA GLN A 390 1.64 5.35 -4.74
C GLN A 390 2.15 5.58 -3.31
N THR A 391 1.54 6.54 -2.58
CA THR A 391 1.84 6.85 -1.16
C THR A 391 0.63 7.41 -0.41
N ALA A 392 0.81 7.81 0.87
CA ALA A 392 -0.22 8.43 1.70
C ALA A 392 -0.84 9.68 1.07
N VAL A 393 -0.06 10.51 0.35
CA VAL A 393 -0.56 11.76 -0.28
C VAL A 393 -1.65 11.50 -1.30
N ALA A 394 -1.55 10.40 -2.08
CA ALA A 394 -2.60 10.03 -3.04
C ALA A 394 -3.93 9.74 -2.32
N HIS A 395 -3.88 9.06 -1.18
CA HIS A 395 -5.06 8.79 -0.35
C HIS A 395 -5.59 10.06 0.31
N THR A 396 -4.72 10.98 0.71
CA THR A 396 -5.12 12.28 1.26
C THR A 396 -5.82 13.12 0.20
N ALA A 397 -5.23 13.27 -1.00
CA ALA A 397 -5.85 14.01 -2.10
C ALA A 397 -7.23 13.42 -2.45
N GLY A 398 -7.33 12.09 -2.56
CA GLY A 398 -8.60 11.39 -2.79
C GLY A 398 -9.61 11.65 -1.68
N GLY A 399 -9.21 11.53 -0.42
CA GLY A 399 -10.06 11.79 0.76
C GLY A 399 -10.51 13.24 0.90
N LEU A 400 -9.74 14.19 0.39
CA LEU A 400 -10.09 15.62 0.29
C LEU A 400 -10.92 15.96 -0.96
N GLY A 401 -11.04 15.04 -1.94
CA GLY A 401 -11.71 15.28 -3.20
C GLY A 401 -10.89 16.10 -4.22
N VAL A 402 -9.60 16.30 -3.97
CA VAL A 402 -8.69 16.96 -4.91
C VAL A 402 -8.45 16.04 -6.10
N PRO A 403 -8.55 16.52 -7.35
CA PRO A 403 -8.20 15.74 -8.53
C PRO A 403 -6.77 15.22 -8.43
N VAL A 404 -6.59 13.91 -8.59
CA VAL A 404 -5.29 13.28 -8.44
C VAL A 404 -5.05 12.20 -9.50
N THR A 405 -3.87 12.22 -10.11
CA THR A 405 -3.35 11.10 -10.92
C THR A 405 -2.23 10.40 -10.17
N VAL A 406 -2.34 9.08 -10.06
CA VAL A 406 -1.33 8.22 -9.45
C VAL A 406 -0.55 7.50 -10.54
N LEU A 407 0.76 7.74 -10.58
CA LEU A 407 1.70 6.94 -11.35
C LEU A 407 1.94 5.64 -10.58
N LEU A 408 1.39 4.55 -11.08
CA LEU A 408 1.33 3.28 -10.37
C LEU A 408 2.37 2.31 -10.92
N PRO A 409 3.31 1.79 -10.09
CA PRO A 409 4.29 0.81 -10.55
C PRO A 409 3.64 -0.52 -10.95
N THR A 410 4.34 -1.33 -11.74
CA THR A 410 3.89 -2.69 -12.12
C THR A 410 3.57 -3.56 -10.91
N ALA A 411 4.35 -3.44 -9.83
CA ALA A 411 4.10 -4.10 -8.54
C ALA A 411 3.30 -3.16 -7.62
N THR A 412 2.01 -3.40 -7.50
CA THR A 412 1.08 -2.54 -6.75
C THR A 412 0.41 -3.25 -5.59
N THR A 413 -0.13 -2.49 -4.63
CA THR A 413 -0.97 -3.07 -3.57
C THR A 413 -2.38 -3.37 -4.09
N TRP A 414 -3.04 -4.33 -3.46
CA TRP A 414 -4.37 -4.81 -3.82
C TRP A 414 -5.43 -3.69 -3.98
N ARG A 415 -5.34 -2.60 -3.21
CA ARG A 415 -6.31 -1.49 -3.24
C ARG A 415 -6.44 -0.78 -4.58
N TYR A 416 -5.39 -0.80 -5.39
CA TYR A 416 -5.42 -0.18 -6.72
C TYR A 416 -6.00 -1.11 -7.80
N GLY A 417 -6.30 -2.37 -7.46
CA GLY A 417 -6.80 -3.35 -8.42
C GLY A 417 -5.83 -3.61 -9.57
N LEU A 418 -6.26 -4.31 -10.61
CA LEU A 418 -5.40 -4.74 -11.72
C LEU A 418 -5.68 -4.02 -13.04
N GLN A 419 -6.94 -3.76 -13.36
CA GLN A 419 -7.35 -3.41 -14.74
C GLN A 419 -7.98 -2.04 -14.88
N HIS A 420 -8.41 -1.41 -13.77
CA HIS A 420 -9.15 -0.15 -13.83
C HIS A 420 -8.22 1.06 -13.72
N ASP A 421 -8.60 2.16 -14.37
CA ASP A 421 -7.92 3.45 -14.29
C ASP A 421 -8.38 4.28 -13.09
N THR A 422 -9.24 3.70 -12.24
CA THR A 422 -9.80 4.29 -11.02
C THR A 422 -9.82 3.27 -9.89
N ILE A 423 -9.97 3.76 -8.66
CA ILE A 423 -10.23 2.91 -7.49
C ILE A 423 -11.58 3.28 -6.86
N PRO A 424 -12.29 2.34 -6.27
CA PRO A 424 -13.63 2.62 -5.71
C PRO A 424 -13.58 3.60 -4.54
N TRP A 425 -12.45 3.71 -3.84
CA TRP A 425 -12.27 4.63 -2.70
C TRP A 425 -12.49 6.10 -3.03
N TYR A 426 -12.09 6.57 -4.25
CA TYR A 426 -12.06 7.99 -4.58
C TYR A 426 -12.47 8.23 -6.03
N ARG A 427 -13.55 8.99 -6.24
CA ARG A 427 -13.99 9.40 -7.59
C ARG A 427 -13.03 10.39 -8.26
N SER A 428 -12.28 11.15 -7.44
CA SER A 428 -11.31 12.14 -7.92
C SER A 428 -9.97 11.55 -8.34
N LEU A 429 -9.74 10.22 -8.17
CA LEU A 429 -8.47 9.58 -8.44
C LEU A 429 -8.46 8.84 -9.77
N LYS A 430 -7.45 9.16 -10.59
CA LYS A 430 -7.10 8.43 -11.81
C LYS A 430 -5.77 7.70 -11.66
N ILE A 431 -5.57 6.65 -12.45
CA ILE A 431 -4.37 5.81 -12.42
C ILE A 431 -3.72 5.80 -13.80
N ILE A 432 -2.41 6.02 -13.84
CA ILE A 432 -1.56 5.69 -14.98
C ILE A 432 -0.64 4.55 -14.55
N ARG A 433 -0.87 3.36 -15.12
CA ARG A 433 -0.10 2.14 -14.78
C ARG A 433 1.18 2.07 -15.60
N GLN A 434 2.29 1.79 -14.91
CA GLN A 434 3.58 1.49 -15.51
C GLN A 434 3.47 0.21 -16.36
N GLN A 435 3.88 0.29 -17.62
CA GLN A 435 3.83 -0.85 -18.54
C GLN A 435 5.09 -1.70 -18.45
N LYS A 436 6.24 -1.08 -18.17
CA LYS A 436 7.54 -1.77 -18.10
C LYS A 436 8.28 -1.34 -16.84
N THR A 437 8.60 -2.29 -15.98
CA THR A 437 9.40 -2.05 -14.78
C THR A 437 10.71 -1.35 -15.14
N GLY A 438 11.08 -0.32 -14.36
CA GLY A 438 12.31 0.44 -14.54
C GLY A 438 12.26 1.57 -15.59
N SER A 439 11.14 1.78 -16.28
CA SER A 439 10.93 2.90 -17.19
C SER A 439 9.60 3.59 -16.91
N TRP A 440 9.60 4.92 -16.88
CA TRP A 440 8.43 5.75 -16.64
C TRP A 440 8.12 6.70 -17.80
N SER A 441 8.91 6.68 -18.88
CA SER A 441 8.82 7.68 -19.95
C SER A 441 7.43 7.78 -20.56
N ALA A 442 6.82 6.65 -20.93
CA ALA A 442 5.48 6.65 -21.55
C ALA A 442 4.38 7.10 -20.56
N GLU A 443 4.51 6.77 -19.30
CA GLU A 443 3.57 7.14 -18.22
C GLU A 443 3.67 8.63 -17.92
N ILE A 444 4.88 9.18 -17.90
CA ILE A 444 5.16 10.62 -17.69
C ILE A 444 4.58 11.43 -18.84
N GLU A 445 4.76 11.00 -20.09
CA GLU A 445 4.15 11.68 -21.24
C GLU A 445 2.62 11.69 -21.15
N ARG A 446 2.00 10.57 -20.80
CA ARG A 446 0.53 10.53 -20.59
C ARG A 446 0.09 11.44 -19.43
N ALA A 447 0.86 11.50 -18.35
CA ALA A 447 0.58 12.40 -17.22
C ALA A 447 0.72 13.87 -17.64
N ARG A 448 1.76 14.20 -18.43
CA ARG A 448 1.95 15.52 -19.00
C ARG A 448 0.75 15.95 -19.84
N ASP A 449 0.29 15.09 -20.76
CA ASP A 449 -0.83 15.39 -21.62
C ASP A 449 -2.13 15.62 -20.83
N GLN A 450 -2.41 14.78 -19.83
CA GLN A 450 -3.56 14.98 -18.93
C GLN A 450 -3.48 16.29 -18.15
N LEU A 451 -2.29 16.65 -17.66
CA LEU A 451 -2.10 17.92 -16.95
C LEU A 451 -2.19 19.12 -17.88
N ALA A 452 -1.64 19.04 -19.10
CA ALA A 452 -1.74 20.09 -20.10
C ALA A 452 -3.22 20.38 -20.44
N ASP A 453 -4.03 19.34 -20.65
CA ASP A 453 -5.47 19.48 -20.86
C ASP A 453 -6.17 20.13 -19.66
N PHE A 454 -5.84 19.70 -18.44
CA PHE A 454 -6.38 20.28 -17.20
C PHE A 454 -6.02 21.77 -17.08
N ILE A 455 -4.76 22.13 -17.29
CA ILE A 455 -4.25 23.50 -17.24
C ILE A 455 -4.97 24.37 -18.28
N ALA A 456 -5.10 23.89 -19.53
CA ALA A 456 -5.76 24.61 -20.60
C ALA A 456 -7.23 24.91 -20.30
N VAL A 457 -7.96 23.94 -19.75
CA VAL A 457 -9.35 24.14 -19.31
C VAL A 457 -9.42 25.17 -18.16
N ARG A 458 -8.51 25.07 -17.18
CA ARG A 458 -8.48 25.96 -16.02
C ARG A 458 -8.13 27.39 -16.37
N SER A 459 -7.24 27.58 -17.35
CA SER A 459 -6.82 28.88 -17.86
C SER A 459 -7.80 29.48 -18.89
N GLY A 460 -8.90 28.77 -19.22
CA GLY A 460 -9.90 29.21 -20.20
C GLY A 460 -9.43 29.17 -21.65
N THR A 461 -8.31 28.52 -21.95
CA THR A 461 -7.75 28.36 -23.29
C THR A 461 -8.29 27.16 -24.06
N ALA A 462 -8.99 26.23 -23.35
CA ALA A 462 -9.69 25.08 -23.93
C ALA A 462 -11.02 24.83 -23.23
N GLU A 463 -11.95 24.22 -23.98
CA GLU A 463 -13.25 23.79 -23.41
C GLU A 463 -13.12 22.52 -22.62
N ALA A 464 -13.94 22.38 -21.56
CA ALA A 464 -14.03 21.15 -20.78
C ALA A 464 -14.42 19.94 -21.66
N PRO A 465 -13.91 18.72 -21.42
CA PRO A 465 -14.14 17.55 -22.28
C PRO A 465 -15.62 17.27 -22.61
N ARG A 466 -16.54 17.48 -21.64
CA ARG A 466 -17.99 17.35 -21.88
C ARG A 466 -18.56 18.35 -22.85
N GLU A 467 -18.06 19.57 -22.89
CA GLU A 467 -18.49 20.61 -23.83
C GLU A 467 -17.95 20.34 -25.24
N ARG A 468 -16.74 19.79 -25.32
CA ARG A 468 -16.13 19.33 -26.58
C ARG A 468 -16.90 18.17 -27.22
N GLU A 469 -17.33 17.17 -26.43
CA GLU A 469 -18.14 16.03 -26.90
C GLU A 469 -19.54 16.48 -27.39
N LEU A 470 -20.17 17.43 -26.69
CA LEU A 470 -21.47 17.98 -27.05
C LEU A 470 -21.41 18.81 -28.34
N ARG A 471 -20.32 19.56 -28.61
CA ARG A 471 -20.14 20.31 -29.84
C ARG A 471 -19.77 19.43 -31.04
N ASN A 472 -19.05 18.36 -30.86
CA ASN A 472 -18.60 17.45 -31.91
C ASN A 472 -19.65 16.42 -32.33
N GLY A 473 -20.89 16.52 -31.85
CA GLY A 473 -22.03 15.76 -32.37
C GLY A 473 -21.97 14.26 -32.10
N PHE A 474 -21.41 13.84 -31.02
CA PHE A 474 -21.45 12.42 -30.63
C PHE A 474 -22.89 12.07 -30.18
N HIS A 475 -23.67 11.53 -31.11
CA HIS A 475 -24.92 10.85 -30.78
C HIS A 475 -24.57 9.52 -30.07
N PRO A 476 -25.08 9.26 -28.88
CA PRO A 476 -24.90 7.95 -28.26
C PRO A 476 -25.52 6.89 -29.16
N VAL A 477 -24.75 5.94 -29.60
CA VAL A 477 -25.25 4.75 -30.30
C VAL A 477 -26.30 4.11 -29.39
N ARG A 478 -27.55 4.18 -29.77
CA ARG A 478 -28.63 3.43 -29.13
C ARG A 478 -28.28 1.96 -29.25
N ALA A 479 -28.16 1.26 -28.13
CA ALA A 479 -28.08 -0.18 -28.09
C ALA A 479 -29.35 -0.74 -28.74
N ASN A 480 -29.23 -1.25 -29.94
CA ASN A 480 -30.30 -1.94 -30.65
C ASN A 480 -30.50 -3.34 -30.07
N GLY A 481 -31.74 -3.57 -29.61
CA GLY A 481 -32.50 -4.76 -29.90
C GLY A 481 -32.08 -6.05 -29.17
N VAL A 482 -32.57 -6.22 -27.96
CA VAL A 482 -32.93 -7.57 -27.49
C VAL A 482 -34.21 -7.97 -28.27
N ALA A 483 -34.08 -8.88 -29.21
CA ALA A 483 -35.20 -9.47 -29.92
C ALA A 483 -36.03 -10.31 -28.96
N ASP A 484 -37.28 -9.92 -28.82
CA ASP A 484 -38.34 -10.63 -28.08
C ASP A 484 -38.74 -11.89 -28.88
N HIS A 485 -38.33 -13.06 -28.46
CA HIS A 485 -38.83 -14.36 -28.95
C HIS A 485 -39.92 -14.83 -27.99
N ARG A 486 -41.12 -14.26 -28.11
CA ARG A 486 -42.37 -14.90 -27.71
C ARG A 486 -43.27 -14.97 -28.93
N ALA A 487 -43.54 -16.16 -29.37
CA ALA A 487 -44.82 -16.72 -29.85
C ALA A 487 -44.55 -17.88 -30.83
N HIS A 488 -44.91 -19.08 -30.42
CA HIS A 488 -45.90 -19.94 -31.01
C HIS A 488 -45.72 -21.35 -30.42
N ALA A 489 -46.61 -21.70 -29.52
CA ALA A 489 -47.00 -23.06 -29.26
C ALA A 489 -48.50 -23.13 -29.56
N GLY A 490 -48.83 -23.84 -30.65
CA GLY A 490 -50.08 -24.49 -30.84
C GLY A 490 -50.00 -25.91 -30.36
#